data_49dc1dfcac486d6121d4ba578f6d8fd8
#
_entry.id   49dc1dfcac486d6121d4ba578f6d8fd8
#
_cell.length_a   1.000
_cell.length_b   1.000
_cell.length_c   1.000
_cell.angle_alpha   90.00
_cell.angle_beta   90.00
_cell.angle_gamma   90.00
#
_symmetry.space_group_name_H-M   'P 1'
#
loop_
_entity.id
_entity.type
_entity.pdbx_description
1 polymer ?
#
loop_
_entity_poly.entity_id
_entity_poly.type
_entity_poly.pdbx_seq_one_letter_code
_entity_poly.pdbx_strand_id
1 'polypeptide(L)'
;MIQIFGTTKNFDTKKAQMWFKERRIPFQFVDLKEKEMSRGEFESVVESVSRAVGSRTEAVELLADKNSKDYASFAYLDDSDKEEKLFENQLLMKLPVCRNGKNAATCGLEPKIWEG
;
A
#
# COMPACT_ATOMS: atom_id res chain seq x y z
N MET A 1 -13.22 -7.88 -4.28
CA MET A 1 -12.36 -7.71 -5.46
C MET A 1 -11.01 -7.16 -5.05
N ILE A 2 -9.97 -7.62 -5.70
CA ILE A 2 -8.61 -7.14 -5.47
C ILE A 2 -8.45 -5.75 -6.08
N GLN A 3 -7.88 -4.82 -5.33
CA GLN A 3 -7.47 -3.52 -5.83
C GLN A 3 -5.95 -3.41 -5.71
N ILE A 4 -5.32 -2.95 -6.78
CA ILE A 4 -3.88 -2.71 -6.80
C ILE A 4 -3.66 -1.20 -6.92
N PHE A 5 -3.16 -0.58 -5.86
CA PHE A 5 -2.84 0.84 -5.84
C PHE A 5 -1.35 1.01 -6.12
N GLY A 6 -1.03 1.72 -7.17
CA GLY A 6 0.36 1.92 -7.54
C GLY A 6 0.50 2.96 -8.64
N THR A 7 1.57 2.88 -9.41
CA THR A 7 1.79 3.77 -10.53
C THR A 7 2.24 2.98 -11.74
N THR A 8 2.00 3.54 -12.93
CA THR A 8 2.37 2.87 -14.18
C THR A 8 3.88 2.72 -14.36
N LYS A 9 4.66 3.55 -13.67
CA LYS A 9 6.13 3.50 -13.77
C LYS A 9 6.79 2.66 -12.68
N ASN A 10 6.05 2.29 -11.64
CA ASN A 10 6.60 1.50 -10.56
C ASN A 10 6.76 0.04 -11.00
N PHE A 11 7.97 -0.47 -10.89
CA PHE A 11 8.32 -1.80 -11.38
C PHE A 11 7.55 -2.90 -10.65
N ASP A 12 7.46 -2.81 -9.32
CA ASP A 12 6.76 -3.81 -8.52
C ASP A 12 5.25 -3.77 -8.76
N THR A 13 4.69 -2.60 -9.05
CA THR A 13 3.28 -2.49 -9.44
C THR A 13 3.02 -3.27 -10.72
N LYS A 14 3.91 -3.16 -11.71
CA LYS A 14 3.78 -3.91 -12.96
C LYS A 14 3.87 -5.41 -12.71
N LYS A 15 4.81 -5.83 -11.89
CA LYS A 15 4.97 -7.26 -11.54
C LYS A 15 3.74 -7.81 -10.83
N ALA A 16 3.16 -7.02 -9.92
CA ALA A 16 1.95 -7.43 -9.21
C ALA A 16 0.80 -7.66 -10.18
N GLN A 17 0.58 -6.73 -11.10
CA GLN A 17 -0.48 -6.86 -12.09
C GLN A 17 -0.29 -8.12 -12.93
N MET A 18 0.95 -8.40 -13.35
CA MET A 18 1.25 -9.61 -14.11
C MET A 18 0.98 -10.88 -13.29
N TRP A 19 1.34 -10.86 -12.01
CA TRP A 19 1.14 -12.02 -11.13
C TRP A 19 -0.35 -12.40 -11.05
N PHE A 20 -1.23 -11.42 -10.84
CA PHE A 20 -2.68 -11.67 -10.77
C PHE A 20 -3.24 -12.07 -12.15
N LYS A 21 -2.78 -11.43 -13.22
CA LYS A 21 -3.21 -11.77 -14.58
C LYS A 21 -2.88 -13.21 -14.94
N GLU A 22 -1.66 -13.65 -14.65
CA GLU A 22 -1.23 -15.01 -14.97
C GLU A 22 -2.05 -16.05 -14.27
N ARG A 23 -2.58 -15.72 -13.10
CA ARG A 23 -3.41 -16.63 -12.31
C ARG A 23 -4.89 -16.42 -12.54
N ARG A 24 -5.23 -15.55 -13.48
CA ARG A 24 -6.63 -15.24 -13.85
C ARG A 24 -7.44 -14.75 -12.66
N ILE A 25 -6.81 -14.02 -11.77
CA ILE A 25 -7.48 -13.38 -10.63
C ILE A 25 -7.85 -11.96 -11.06
N PRO A 26 -9.14 -11.62 -11.08
CA PRO A 26 -9.54 -10.26 -11.49
C PRO A 26 -9.10 -9.23 -10.45
N PHE A 27 -8.71 -8.07 -10.94
CA PHE A 27 -8.32 -6.96 -10.06
C PHE A 27 -8.65 -5.63 -10.73
N GLN A 28 -8.72 -4.59 -9.91
CA GLN A 28 -8.83 -3.21 -10.37
C GLN A 28 -7.50 -2.51 -10.11
N PHE A 29 -6.92 -1.95 -11.16
CA PHE A 29 -5.72 -1.12 -10.98
C PHE A 29 -6.14 0.32 -10.72
N VAL A 30 -5.58 0.92 -9.67
CA VAL A 30 -5.80 2.32 -9.33
C VAL A 30 -4.46 3.05 -9.40
N ASP A 31 -4.35 3.98 -10.35
CA ASP A 31 -3.14 4.78 -10.50
C ASP A 31 -3.19 5.95 -9.51
N LEU A 32 -2.31 5.91 -8.51
CA LEU A 32 -2.28 6.92 -7.46
C LEU A 32 -1.94 8.32 -7.97
N LYS A 33 -1.35 8.42 -9.15
CA LYS A 33 -1.09 9.74 -9.76
C LYS A 33 -2.35 10.36 -10.32
N GLU A 34 -3.35 9.55 -10.62
CA GLU A 34 -4.61 10.04 -11.18
C GLU A 34 -5.73 10.06 -10.15
N LYS A 35 -5.73 9.09 -9.23
CA LYS A 35 -6.77 8.99 -8.21
C LYS A 35 -6.17 8.44 -6.93
N GLU A 36 -6.07 9.27 -5.91
CA GLU A 36 -5.59 8.84 -4.61
C GLU A 36 -6.62 8.00 -3.86
N MET A 37 -6.16 7.25 -2.87
CA MET A 37 -7.06 6.54 -1.96
C MET A 37 -7.95 7.53 -1.23
N SER A 38 -9.21 7.17 -1.07
CA SER A 38 -10.10 7.90 -0.18
C SER A 38 -9.65 7.67 1.27
N ARG A 39 -10.15 8.51 2.19
CA ARG A 39 -9.84 8.34 3.61
C ARG A 39 -10.26 6.95 4.09
N GLY A 40 -11.42 6.47 3.65
CA GLY A 40 -11.92 5.14 4.03
C GLY A 40 -11.05 4.01 3.51
N GLU A 41 -10.59 4.12 2.27
CA GLU A 41 -9.69 3.11 1.69
C GLU A 41 -8.36 3.09 2.43
N PHE A 42 -7.79 4.25 2.69
CA PHE A 42 -6.53 4.36 3.42
C PHE A 42 -6.66 3.77 4.83
N GLU A 43 -7.73 4.10 5.54
CA GLU A 43 -7.98 3.59 6.88
C GLU A 43 -8.10 2.07 6.87
N SER A 44 -8.81 1.52 5.89
CA SER A 44 -8.95 0.07 5.71
C SER A 44 -7.59 -0.60 5.50
N VAL A 45 -6.72 0.00 4.71
CA VAL A 45 -5.36 -0.51 4.47
C VAL A 45 -4.55 -0.51 5.76
N VAL A 46 -4.54 0.61 6.48
CA VAL A 46 -3.77 0.72 7.72
C VAL A 46 -4.25 -0.30 8.75
N GLU A 47 -5.57 -0.45 8.92
CA GLU A 47 -6.12 -1.42 9.85
C GLU A 47 -5.77 -2.86 9.47
N SER A 48 -5.85 -3.20 8.18
CA SER A 48 -5.54 -4.55 7.72
C SER A 48 -4.08 -4.89 7.96
N VAL A 49 -3.17 -3.98 7.65
CA VAL A 49 -1.75 -4.18 7.90
C VAL A 49 -1.46 -4.22 9.40
N SER A 50 -2.15 -3.40 10.20
CA SER A 50 -2.02 -3.40 11.66
C SER A 50 -2.34 -4.77 12.25
N ARG A 51 -3.40 -5.41 11.78
CA ARG A 51 -3.77 -6.75 12.25
C ARG A 51 -2.69 -7.78 11.89
N ALA A 52 -2.09 -7.63 10.73
CA ALA A 52 -1.07 -8.58 10.26
C ALA A 52 0.25 -8.43 11.03
N VAL A 53 0.65 -7.21 11.39
CA VAL A 53 1.95 -6.97 12.02
C VAL A 53 1.88 -6.72 13.52
N GLY A 54 0.69 -6.53 14.07
CA GLY A 54 0.48 -6.45 15.51
C GLY A 54 0.31 -5.06 16.11
N SER A 55 0.59 -4.00 15.38
CA SER A 55 0.37 -2.64 15.86
C SER A 55 0.21 -1.64 14.72
N ARG A 56 -0.46 -0.54 15.02
CA ARG A 56 -0.67 0.52 14.04
C ARG A 56 0.62 1.26 13.75
N THR A 57 1.46 1.45 14.76
CA THR A 57 2.77 2.08 14.57
C THR A 57 3.64 1.29 13.60
N GLU A 58 3.70 -0.02 13.76
CA GLU A 58 4.47 -0.88 12.86
C GLU A 58 3.88 -0.90 11.45
N ALA A 59 2.55 -0.86 11.35
CA ALA A 59 1.88 -0.84 10.05
C ALA A 59 2.26 0.40 9.25
N VAL A 60 2.24 1.57 9.89
CA VAL A 60 2.58 2.83 9.23
C VAL A 60 4.05 2.83 8.78
N GLU A 61 4.95 2.32 9.62
CA GLU A 61 6.36 2.19 9.24
C GLU A 61 6.56 1.24 8.06
N LEU A 62 5.84 0.12 8.05
CA LEU A 62 5.94 -0.83 6.95
C LEU A 62 5.39 -0.26 5.64
N LEU A 63 4.34 0.53 5.72
CA LEU A 63 3.72 1.12 4.54
C LEU A 63 4.58 2.20 3.87
N ALA A 64 5.50 2.82 4.62
CA ALA A 64 6.36 3.87 4.06
C ALA A 64 7.54 3.26 3.31
N ASP A 65 7.84 3.81 2.14
CA ASP A 65 8.99 3.39 1.35
C ASP A 65 10.25 4.08 1.86
N LYS A 66 11.12 3.30 2.49
CA LYS A 66 12.37 3.81 3.06
C LYS A 66 13.37 4.31 2.01
N ASN A 67 13.15 3.92 0.76
CA ASN A 67 14.00 4.35 -0.35
C ASN A 67 13.49 5.64 -1.02
N SER A 68 12.34 6.14 -0.57
CA SER A 68 11.80 7.39 -1.10
C SER A 68 12.61 8.57 -0.61
N LYS A 69 12.79 9.56 -1.48
CA LYS A 69 13.46 10.82 -1.11
C LYS A 69 12.69 11.57 -0.01
N ASP A 70 11.40 11.29 0.14
CA ASP A 70 10.56 11.94 1.15
C ASP A 70 10.58 11.22 2.50
N TYR A 71 11.24 10.07 2.60
CA TYR A 71 11.24 9.29 3.83
C TYR A 71 11.91 10.02 4.98
N ALA A 72 12.99 10.74 4.72
CA ALA A 72 13.73 11.42 5.79
C ALA A 72 12.85 12.39 6.57
N SER A 73 12.03 13.18 5.88
CA SER A 73 11.14 14.13 6.55
C SER A 73 9.98 13.43 7.26
N PHE A 74 9.54 12.28 6.74
CA PHE A 74 8.53 11.45 7.38
C PHE A 74 9.05 10.83 8.69
N ALA A 75 10.30 10.37 8.69
CA ALA A 75 10.87 9.63 9.82
C ALA A 75 10.92 10.43 11.13
N TYR A 76 10.94 11.76 11.06
CA TYR A 76 10.99 12.62 12.23
C TYR A 76 9.64 12.94 12.84
N LEU A 77 8.55 12.56 12.19
CA LEU A 77 7.20 12.88 12.65
C LEU A 77 6.78 11.93 13.77
N ASP A 78 5.81 12.37 14.58
CA ASP A 78 5.19 11.47 15.54
C ASP A 78 4.19 10.54 14.83
N ASP A 79 3.64 9.57 15.56
CA ASP A 79 2.82 8.51 14.94
C ASP A 79 1.60 9.06 14.21
N SER A 80 0.88 10.01 14.79
CA SER A 80 -0.32 10.54 14.15
C SER A 80 0.02 11.37 12.92
N ASP A 81 1.11 12.12 12.98
CA ASP A 81 1.57 12.92 11.84
C ASP A 81 2.11 12.04 10.72
N LYS A 82 2.72 10.91 11.06
CA LYS A 82 3.17 9.95 10.05
C LYS A 82 2.00 9.40 9.24
N GLU A 83 0.92 9.00 9.91
CA GLU A 83 -0.27 8.54 9.20
C GLU A 83 -0.82 9.60 8.27
N GLU A 84 -0.95 10.82 8.77
CA GLU A 84 -1.49 11.92 7.98
C GLU A 84 -0.59 12.22 6.79
N LYS A 85 0.73 12.16 6.99
CA LYS A 85 1.69 12.39 5.91
C LYS A 85 1.58 11.34 4.81
N LEU A 86 1.41 10.07 5.18
CA LEU A 86 1.21 9.01 4.19
C LEU A 86 -0.06 9.24 3.37
N PHE A 87 -1.13 9.66 4.05
CA PHE A 87 -2.38 9.94 3.35
C PHE A 87 -2.24 11.13 2.39
N GLU A 88 -1.56 12.18 2.84
CA GLU A 88 -1.34 13.37 2.02
C GLU A 88 -0.39 13.14 0.86
N ASN A 89 0.60 12.25 1.06
CA ASN A 89 1.59 11.93 0.04
C ASN A 89 1.62 10.41 -0.17
N GLN A 90 0.64 9.91 -0.89
CA GLN A 90 0.46 8.47 -1.06
C GLN A 90 1.56 7.83 -1.91
N LEU A 91 2.30 8.62 -2.68
CA LEU A 91 3.44 8.10 -3.42
C LEU A 91 4.64 7.79 -2.53
N LEU A 92 4.57 8.19 -1.25
CA LEU A 92 5.56 7.81 -0.24
C LEU A 92 5.39 6.35 0.19
N MET A 93 4.23 5.75 -0.06
CA MET A 93 3.99 4.37 0.32
C MET A 93 4.82 3.39 -0.51
N LYS A 94 5.11 2.24 0.09
CA LYS A 94 5.79 1.15 -0.60
C LYS A 94 4.81 0.46 -1.54
N LEU A 95 4.95 0.74 -2.83
CA LEU A 95 4.02 0.25 -3.85
C LEU A 95 4.41 -1.12 -4.38
N PRO A 96 3.45 -1.91 -4.83
CA PRO A 96 2.03 -1.62 -4.84
C PRO A 96 1.39 -1.91 -3.49
N VAL A 97 0.29 -1.21 -3.19
CA VAL A 97 -0.57 -1.58 -2.08
C VAL A 97 -1.71 -2.40 -2.66
N CYS A 98 -1.80 -3.67 -2.26
CA CYS A 98 -2.83 -4.57 -2.74
C CYS A 98 -3.85 -4.78 -1.63
N ARG A 99 -5.11 -4.55 -1.94
CA ARG A 99 -6.21 -4.60 -0.98
C ARG A 99 -7.24 -5.60 -1.46
N ASN A 100 -7.67 -6.48 -0.55
CA ASN A 100 -8.74 -7.44 -0.84
C ASN A 100 -9.91 -7.17 0.07
N GLY A 101 -10.86 -6.38 -0.41
CA GLY A 101 -12.00 -5.94 0.39
C GLY A 101 -11.54 -5.14 1.60
N LYS A 102 -12.24 -5.29 2.71
CA LYS A 102 -11.92 -4.55 3.94
C LYS A 102 -10.97 -5.32 4.87
N ASN A 103 -10.67 -6.57 4.55
CA ASN A 103 -10.06 -7.48 5.51
C ASN A 103 -8.58 -7.77 5.29
N ALA A 104 -8.05 -7.45 4.13
CA ALA A 104 -6.65 -7.79 3.84
C ALA A 104 -6.01 -6.72 2.97
N ALA A 105 -4.75 -6.41 3.27
CA ALA A 105 -3.93 -5.52 2.46
C ALA A 105 -2.45 -5.84 2.67
N THR A 106 -1.66 -5.64 1.61
CA THR A 106 -0.21 -5.78 1.66
C THR A 106 0.43 -4.59 0.98
N CYS A 107 1.72 -4.35 1.26
CA CYS A 107 2.49 -3.35 0.56
C CYS A 107 3.75 -3.99 0.00
N GLY A 108 4.19 -3.50 -1.16
CA GLY A 108 5.29 -4.11 -1.88
C GLY A 108 4.87 -5.38 -2.59
N LEU A 109 5.82 -6.08 -3.15
CA LEU A 109 5.57 -7.32 -3.90
C LEU A 109 5.57 -8.51 -2.93
N GLU A 110 4.41 -9.09 -2.68
CA GLU A 110 4.23 -10.14 -1.67
C GLU A 110 3.47 -11.37 -2.20
N PRO A 111 4.02 -12.06 -3.24
CA PRO A 111 3.31 -13.18 -3.86
C PRO A 111 2.96 -14.30 -2.88
N LYS A 112 3.82 -14.56 -1.90
CA LYS A 112 3.57 -15.62 -0.92
C LYS A 112 2.34 -15.35 -0.07
N ILE A 113 2.12 -14.10 0.28
CA ILE A 113 0.91 -13.71 1.04
C ILE A 113 -0.31 -13.82 0.13
N TRP A 114 -0.19 -13.40 -1.13
CA TRP A 114 -1.30 -13.43 -2.08
C TRP A 114 -1.75 -14.84 -2.41
N GLU A 115 -0.87 -15.82 -2.36
CA GLU A 115 -1.20 -17.23 -2.60
C GLU A 115 -2.10 -17.81 -1.50
N GLY A 116 -1.97 -17.30 -0.29
CA GLY A 116 -2.83 -17.71 0.82
C GLY A 116 -4.17 -17.02 0.77
#